data_3f6c14632f0106df7fcc36b3d6daa473
#
_entry.id   3f6c14632f0106df7fcc36b3d6daa473
#
_cell.length_a   1.000
_cell.length_b   1.000
_cell.length_c   1.000
_cell.angle_alpha   90.00
_cell.angle_beta   90.00
_cell.angle_gamma   90.00
#
_symmetry.space_group_name_H-M   'P 1'
#
loop_
_entity.id
_entity.type
_entity.pdbx_description
1 polymer ?
#
loop_
_entity_poly.entity_id
_entity_poly.type
_entity_poly.pdbx_seq_one_letter_code
_entity_poly.pdbx_strand_id
1 'polypeptide(L)'
;MTLYEELKARGLVAQITDEEIIDLINNGKATFYIGFDCTADSLTAGHFMALTLMKRLQMAGNKPIALIGGGTTMIGDPSGRTDMRKMLTKEDIAHNAACFKKQMEKFIDFSEGKALMLNNADWLLNLNYVELLRDVGACFSVNNMLRAKCYEQRMEKGLSFLEFNYMIMQSYDFYYMFQHYGCNMQFGGDDQWSNMLGGTELIRRKLGKDAYAMTITLLTDSQGKKMGKTAGNAVWLDPNKTSPFEFYQYWRNVGDADVMKCIRMLTFLPLEQIDEMSTWKDQRLNEAKEILAYELTSMVHGKEEAEKAQNAARALFSLSLIHISEP
;
A
#
# COMPACT_ATOMS: atom_id res chain seq x y z
N MET A 1 10.14 22.47 -5.60
CA MET A 1 9.23 21.40 -6.00
C MET A 1 8.25 21.16 -4.87
N THR A 2 6.94 21.18 -5.15
CA THR A 2 5.91 20.87 -4.17
C THR A 2 5.82 19.36 -3.93
N LEU A 3 5.14 18.95 -2.84
CA LEU A 3 4.93 17.53 -2.57
C LEU A 3 4.21 16.81 -3.72
N TYR A 4 3.15 17.41 -4.25
CA TYR A 4 2.40 16.81 -5.36
C TYR A 4 3.26 16.66 -6.62
N GLU A 5 4.05 17.66 -6.95
CA GLU A 5 5.02 17.58 -8.07
C GLU A 5 6.05 16.47 -7.85
N GLU A 6 6.54 16.31 -6.61
CA GLU A 6 7.44 15.21 -6.26
C GLU A 6 6.78 13.85 -6.43
N LEU A 7 5.54 13.66 -5.94
CA LEU A 7 4.80 12.41 -6.12
C LEU A 7 4.60 12.07 -7.60
N LYS A 8 4.28 13.06 -8.43
CA LYS A 8 4.19 12.88 -9.89
C LYS A 8 5.53 12.50 -10.52
N ALA A 9 6.60 13.21 -10.18
CA ALA A 9 7.94 12.95 -10.70
C ALA A 9 8.45 11.55 -10.29
N ARG A 10 8.01 11.05 -9.14
CA ARG A 10 8.29 9.68 -8.68
C ARG A 10 7.39 8.61 -9.33
N GLY A 11 6.40 9.00 -10.12
CA GLY A 11 5.47 8.07 -10.77
C GLY A 11 4.44 7.46 -9.81
N LEU A 12 4.17 8.12 -8.68
CA LEU A 12 3.28 7.60 -7.64
C LEU A 12 1.81 7.98 -7.87
N VAL A 13 1.50 9.01 -8.65
CA VAL A 13 0.13 9.48 -8.88
C VAL A 13 -0.48 8.75 -10.07
N ALA A 14 -1.56 8.01 -9.87
CA ALA A 14 -2.34 7.39 -10.95
C ALA A 14 -3.60 8.20 -11.27
N GLN A 15 -4.52 8.36 -10.31
CA GLN A 15 -5.77 9.09 -10.49
C GLN A 15 -6.06 9.97 -9.26
N ILE A 16 -6.72 11.09 -9.49
CA ILE A 16 -7.23 11.97 -8.43
C ILE A 16 -8.71 12.28 -8.71
N THR A 17 -9.50 12.45 -7.67
CA THR A 17 -10.91 12.83 -7.81
C THR A 17 -11.11 14.33 -8.06
N ASP A 18 -10.19 15.16 -7.57
CA ASP A 18 -10.28 16.61 -7.64
C ASP A 18 -8.90 17.26 -7.48
N GLU A 19 -8.68 18.39 -8.14
CA GLU A 19 -7.43 19.17 -8.05
C GLU A 19 -7.22 19.83 -6.66
N GLU A 20 -8.26 19.95 -5.85
CA GLU A 20 -8.17 20.43 -4.46
C GLU A 20 -7.20 19.59 -3.61
N ILE A 21 -7.00 18.32 -3.98
CA ILE A 21 -6.01 17.43 -3.39
C ILE A 21 -4.61 18.06 -3.38
N ILE A 22 -4.25 18.79 -4.42
CA ILE A 22 -2.94 19.40 -4.59
C ILE A 22 -2.69 20.42 -3.47
N ASP A 23 -3.68 21.30 -3.22
CA ASP A 23 -3.58 22.27 -2.12
C ASP A 23 -3.54 21.58 -0.75
N LEU A 24 -4.39 20.59 -0.54
CA LEU A 24 -4.48 19.87 0.73
C LEU A 24 -3.16 19.22 1.11
N ILE A 25 -2.56 18.42 0.23
CA ILE A 25 -1.32 17.69 0.56
C ILE A 25 -0.10 18.59 0.59
N ASN A 26 -0.02 19.61 -0.26
CA ASN A 26 1.10 20.55 -0.30
C ASN A 26 1.18 21.42 0.97
N ASN A 27 0.05 21.69 1.60
CA ASN A 27 -0.04 22.56 2.77
C ASN A 27 -0.22 21.81 4.10
N GLY A 28 -0.06 20.50 4.11
CA GLY A 28 -0.21 19.68 5.32
C GLY A 28 -1.62 19.64 5.89
N LYS A 29 -2.63 19.86 5.07
CA LYS A 29 -4.05 19.94 5.47
C LYS A 29 -4.80 18.61 5.31
N ALA A 30 -4.19 17.59 4.72
CA ALA A 30 -4.81 16.30 4.57
C ALA A 30 -4.72 15.50 5.87
N THR A 31 -5.87 15.06 6.37
CA THR A 31 -5.99 13.91 7.25
C THR A 31 -6.49 12.78 6.38
N PHE A 32 -5.63 11.80 6.13
CA PHE A 32 -5.88 10.77 5.13
C PHE A 32 -5.74 9.38 5.71
N TYR A 33 -6.39 8.40 5.07
CA TYR A 33 -6.22 7.02 5.47
C TYR A 33 -5.83 6.11 4.32
N ILE A 34 -5.16 5.02 4.68
CA ILE A 34 -4.97 3.83 3.86
C ILE A 34 -5.43 2.63 4.68
N GLY A 35 -6.23 1.76 4.07
CA GLY A 35 -6.73 0.53 4.68
C GLY A 35 -5.80 -0.66 4.45
N PHE A 36 -5.66 -1.51 5.46
CA PHE A 36 -4.84 -2.71 5.43
C PHE A 36 -5.63 -3.89 5.98
N ASP A 37 -6.08 -4.78 5.11
CA ASP A 37 -6.72 -6.03 5.51
C ASP A 37 -5.69 -7.01 6.07
N CYS A 38 -5.98 -7.57 7.24
CA CYS A 38 -5.08 -8.43 8.01
C CYS A 38 -5.11 -9.88 7.52
N THR A 39 -4.75 -10.11 6.26
CA THR A 39 -4.84 -11.43 5.62
C THR A 39 -3.67 -12.36 5.93
N ALA A 40 -2.65 -11.88 6.63
CA ALA A 40 -1.49 -12.62 7.09
C ALA A 40 -0.88 -11.96 8.33
N ASP A 41 0.03 -12.64 9.00
CA ASP A 41 0.73 -12.16 10.20
C ASP A 41 1.96 -11.28 9.90
N SER A 42 2.10 -10.82 8.67
CA SER A 42 3.12 -9.84 8.26
C SER A 42 2.65 -9.04 7.05
N LEU A 43 3.10 -7.80 6.97
CA LEU A 43 3.10 -7.01 5.75
C LEU A 43 4.12 -7.59 4.76
N THR A 44 3.93 -7.28 3.48
CA THR A 44 4.80 -7.72 2.39
C THR A 44 5.45 -6.53 1.68
N ALA A 45 6.42 -6.81 0.82
CA ALA A 45 6.98 -5.79 -0.07
C ALA A 45 5.91 -5.11 -0.96
N GLY A 46 4.77 -5.77 -1.20
CA GLY A 46 3.63 -5.16 -1.90
C GLY A 46 2.96 -4.02 -1.11
N HIS A 47 3.06 -4.00 0.21
CA HIS A 47 2.57 -2.90 1.04
C HIS A 47 3.57 -1.76 1.20
N PHE A 48 4.81 -1.99 0.80
CA PHE A 48 5.92 -1.07 1.02
C PHE A 48 5.66 0.31 0.41
N MET A 49 5.08 0.34 -0.77
CA MET A 49 4.76 1.59 -1.47
C MET A 49 3.71 2.41 -0.71
N ALA A 50 2.69 1.76 -0.15
CA ALA A 50 1.71 2.43 0.70
C ALA A 50 2.34 3.01 1.97
N LEU A 51 3.23 2.26 2.62
CA LEU A 51 3.92 2.70 3.83
C LEU A 51 4.88 3.88 3.56
N THR A 52 5.64 3.83 2.46
CA THR A 52 6.53 4.92 2.08
C THR A 52 5.77 6.17 1.66
N LEU A 53 4.62 6.02 0.99
CA LEU A 53 3.73 7.14 0.69
C LEU A 53 3.19 7.79 1.98
N MET A 54 2.69 7.00 2.93
CA MET A 54 2.21 7.52 4.22
C MET A 54 3.31 8.30 4.94
N LYS A 55 4.51 7.74 5.00
CA LYS A 55 5.66 8.40 5.61
C LYS A 55 6.00 9.72 4.90
N ARG A 56 6.01 9.74 3.58
CA ARG A 56 6.29 10.93 2.77
C ARG A 56 5.27 12.04 3.00
N LEU A 57 3.99 11.69 3.04
CA LEU A 57 2.90 12.63 3.35
C LEU A 57 2.99 13.15 4.80
N GLN A 58 3.33 12.28 5.76
CA GLN A 58 3.53 12.68 7.15
C GLN A 58 4.70 13.66 7.31
N MET A 59 5.81 13.41 6.63
CA MET A 59 6.99 14.31 6.64
C MET A 59 6.65 15.71 6.11
N ALA A 60 5.66 15.81 5.23
CA ALA A 60 5.16 17.08 4.69
C ALA A 60 4.05 17.72 5.55
N GLY A 61 3.79 17.22 6.74
CA GLY A 61 2.85 17.78 7.71
C GLY A 61 1.42 17.24 7.60
N ASN A 62 1.13 16.30 6.71
CA ASN A 62 -0.17 15.65 6.64
C ASN A 62 -0.29 14.58 7.75
N LYS A 63 -1.54 14.28 8.15
CA LYS A 63 -1.83 13.35 9.24
C LYS A 63 -2.33 12.01 8.70
N PRO A 64 -1.52 10.94 8.78
CA PRO A 64 -1.96 9.62 8.35
C PRO A 64 -2.84 8.92 9.39
N ILE A 65 -3.82 8.17 8.87
CA ILE A 65 -4.58 7.17 9.60
C ILE A 65 -4.26 5.81 8.96
N ALA A 66 -3.61 4.94 9.70
CA ALA A 66 -3.47 3.54 9.31
C ALA A 66 -4.73 2.79 9.77
N LEU A 67 -5.59 2.41 8.82
CA LEU A 67 -6.81 1.69 9.11
C LEU A 67 -6.57 0.18 9.04
N ILE A 68 -6.62 -0.48 10.16
CA ILE A 68 -6.59 -1.93 10.25
C ILE A 68 -7.97 -2.48 9.90
N GLY A 69 -8.03 -3.34 8.89
CA GLY A 69 -9.26 -3.93 8.38
C GLY A 69 -9.74 -5.13 9.21
N GLY A 70 -9.87 -5.00 10.55
CA GLY A 70 -10.34 -6.11 11.38
C GLY A 70 -11.76 -6.59 11.03
N GLY A 71 -12.64 -5.68 10.64
CA GLY A 71 -13.98 -6.01 10.16
C GLY A 71 -13.99 -6.42 8.68
N THR A 72 -13.34 -5.67 7.81
CA THR A 72 -13.33 -5.94 6.36
C THR A 72 -12.56 -7.21 6.00
N THR A 73 -11.55 -7.60 6.77
CA THR A 73 -10.86 -8.89 6.56
C THR A 73 -11.79 -10.09 6.73
N MET A 74 -12.84 -9.97 7.55
CA MET A 74 -13.84 -11.03 7.70
C MET A 74 -14.67 -11.25 6.43
N ILE A 75 -14.75 -10.24 5.56
CA ILE A 75 -15.49 -10.25 4.31
C ILE A 75 -14.58 -10.62 3.13
N GLY A 76 -13.45 -9.96 3.01
CA GLY A 76 -12.46 -10.13 1.94
C GLY A 76 -12.71 -9.27 0.71
N ASP A 77 -11.74 -8.42 0.40
CA ASP A 77 -11.77 -7.54 -0.77
C ASP A 77 -11.70 -8.34 -2.08
N PRO A 78 -12.69 -8.24 -2.99
CA PRO A 78 -12.68 -8.90 -4.28
C PRO A 78 -11.80 -8.21 -5.32
N SER A 79 -11.35 -6.98 -5.09
CA SER A 79 -10.65 -6.15 -6.08
C SER A 79 -9.37 -6.82 -6.60
N GLY A 80 -9.22 -6.88 -7.92
CA GLY A 80 -8.03 -7.43 -8.59
C GLY A 80 -7.81 -8.93 -8.33
N ARG A 81 -8.86 -9.69 -8.05
CA ARG A 81 -8.79 -11.13 -7.78
C ARG A 81 -9.75 -11.91 -8.68
N THR A 82 -9.38 -13.16 -8.87
CA THR A 82 -10.22 -14.14 -9.60
C THR A 82 -10.96 -15.09 -8.65
N ASP A 83 -10.46 -15.28 -7.44
CA ASP A 83 -10.99 -16.24 -6.47
C ASP A 83 -11.32 -15.57 -5.14
N MET A 84 -12.32 -16.13 -4.42
CA MET A 84 -12.70 -15.65 -3.09
C MET A 84 -11.53 -15.82 -2.09
N ARG A 85 -11.40 -14.88 -1.16
CA ARG A 85 -10.38 -15.00 -0.10
C ARG A 85 -10.75 -16.10 0.89
N LYS A 86 -9.72 -16.74 1.47
CA LYS A 86 -9.91 -17.67 2.58
C LYS A 86 -10.49 -16.92 3.78
N MET A 87 -11.53 -17.47 4.39
CA MET A 87 -12.08 -16.94 5.63
C MET A 87 -11.12 -17.22 6.80
N LEU A 88 -10.80 -16.17 7.56
CA LEU A 88 -9.97 -16.25 8.76
C LEU A 88 -10.85 -16.18 10.01
N THR A 89 -10.36 -16.77 11.11
CA THR A 89 -11.02 -16.63 12.41
C THR A 89 -10.80 -15.23 12.98
N LYS A 90 -11.62 -14.84 13.96
CA LYS A 90 -11.43 -13.55 14.66
C LYS A 90 -10.08 -13.49 15.39
N GLU A 91 -9.63 -14.61 15.92
CA GLU A 91 -8.35 -14.79 16.62
C GLU A 91 -7.18 -14.59 15.65
N ASP A 92 -7.25 -15.19 14.45
CA ASP A 92 -6.24 -14.99 13.39
C ASP A 92 -6.15 -13.51 13.00
N ILE A 93 -7.30 -12.86 12.79
CA ILE A 93 -7.36 -11.45 12.41
C ILE A 93 -6.78 -10.55 13.50
N ALA A 94 -7.11 -10.80 14.77
CA ALA A 94 -6.57 -10.04 15.89
C ALA A 94 -5.05 -10.21 16.02
N HIS A 95 -4.54 -11.43 15.85
CA HIS A 95 -3.11 -11.71 15.84
C HIS A 95 -2.41 -10.96 14.69
N ASN A 96 -2.93 -11.08 13.48
CA ASN A 96 -2.39 -10.43 12.30
C ASN A 96 -2.38 -8.89 12.44
N ALA A 97 -3.45 -8.32 12.99
CA ALA A 97 -3.56 -6.90 13.26
C ALA A 97 -2.44 -6.40 14.20
N ALA A 98 -2.16 -7.16 15.26
CA ALA A 98 -1.08 -6.84 16.20
C ALA A 98 0.30 -6.90 15.53
N CYS A 99 0.52 -7.84 14.61
CA CYS A 99 1.74 -7.93 13.83
C CYS A 99 1.89 -6.73 12.87
N PHE A 100 0.84 -6.35 12.18
CA PHE A 100 0.84 -5.19 11.28
C PHE A 100 1.19 -3.90 12.03
N LYS A 101 0.59 -3.70 13.19
CA LYS A 101 0.85 -2.53 14.05
C LYS A 101 2.34 -2.36 14.33
N LYS A 102 3.00 -3.40 14.82
CA LYS A 102 4.44 -3.37 15.13
C LYS A 102 5.31 -3.03 13.91
N GLN A 103 4.92 -3.51 12.73
CA GLN A 103 5.66 -3.24 11.51
C GLN A 103 5.43 -1.81 11.02
N MET A 104 4.21 -1.29 11.10
CA MET A 104 3.87 0.07 10.69
C MET A 104 4.55 1.13 11.57
N GLU A 105 4.74 0.87 12.86
CA GLU A 105 5.43 1.75 13.80
C GLU A 105 6.89 2.05 13.40
N LYS A 106 7.50 1.23 12.55
CA LYS A 106 8.83 1.48 11.99
C LYS A 106 8.84 2.56 10.89
N PHE A 107 7.70 2.80 10.26
CA PHE A 107 7.58 3.75 9.14
C PHE A 107 6.87 5.04 9.52
N ILE A 108 5.87 4.96 10.37
CA ILE A 108 4.95 6.03 10.72
C ILE A 108 5.15 6.42 12.19
N ASP A 109 5.23 7.70 12.44
CA ASP A 109 5.27 8.25 13.79
C ASP A 109 3.85 8.36 14.33
N PHE A 110 3.47 7.44 15.22
CA PHE A 110 2.16 7.40 15.90
C PHE A 110 2.14 8.16 17.23
N SER A 111 3.13 8.99 17.52
CA SER A 111 3.08 9.84 18.71
C SER A 111 1.89 10.80 18.65
N GLU A 112 1.49 11.32 19.81
CA GLU A 112 0.27 12.10 19.97
C GLU A 112 0.13 13.21 18.92
N GLY A 113 -1.00 13.23 18.24
CA GLY A 113 -1.35 14.24 17.23
C GLY A 113 -0.72 14.06 15.85
N LYS A 114 0.23 13.12 15.67
CA LYS A 114 0.96 12.96 14.40
C LYS A 114 0.34 11.93 13.46
N ALA A 115 -0.19 10.84 13.99
CA ALA A 115 -0.88 9.80 13.24
C ALA A 115 -1.86 9.05 14.14
N LEU A 116 -2.81 8.36 13.50
CA LEU A 116 -3.72 7.45 14.19
C LEU A 116 -3.61 6.06 13.62
N MET A 117 -3.79 5.07 14.50
CA MET A 117 -4.03 3.68 14.09
C MET A 117 -5.42 3.29 14.58
N LEU A 118 -6.30 2.97 13.64
CA LEU A 118 -7.70 2.62 13.89
C LEU A 118 -7.97 1.20 13.39
N ASN A 119 -9.00 0.57 13.95
CA ASN A 119 -9.48 -0.73 13.51
C ASN A 119 -10.97 -0.59 13.15
N ASN A 120 -11.34 -0.89 11.91
CA ASN A 120 -12.73 -0.78 11.46
C ASN A 120 -13.67 -1.80 12.09
N ALA A 121 -13.15 -2.84 12.76
CA ALA A 121 -13.96 -3.73 13.61
C ALA A 121 -14.68 -2.96 14.72
N ASP A 122 -14.10 -1.87 15.22
CA ASP A 122 -14.67 -1.08 16.32
C ASP A 122 -16.03 -0.46 15.99
N TRP A 123 -16.29 -0.18 14.71
CA TRP A 123 -17.59 0.34 14.26
C TRP A 123 -18.37 -0.64 13.40
N LEU A 124 -17.73 -1.39 12.49
CA LEU A 124 -18.43 -2.29 11.57
C LEU A 124 -19.14 -3.44 12.28
N LEU A 125 -18.54 -3.99 13.35
CA LEU A 125 -19.12 -5.15 14.05
C LEU A 125 -20.32 -4.77 14.93
N ASN A 126 -20.52 -3.49 15.21
CA ASN A 126 -21.63 -2.98 16.03
C ASN A 126 -22.77 -2.39 15.19
N LEU A 127 -22.67 -2.42 13.85
CA LEU A 127 -23.73 -1.91 12.98
C LEU A 127 -24.96 -2.81 13.00
N ASN A 128 -26.12 -2.20 13.13
CA ASN A 128 -27.39 -2.89 12.89
C ASN A 128 -27.58 -3.06 11.38
N TYR A 129 -27.83 -4.28 10.95
CA TYR A 129 -27.94 -4.61 9.51
C TYR A 129 -29.09 -3.87 8.83
N VAL A 130 -30.25 -3.80 9.45
CA VAL A 130 -31.44 -3.13 8.87
C VAL A 130 -31.23 -1.63 8.79
N GLU A 131 -30.67 -1.02 9.83
CA GLU A 131 -30.34 0.41 9.84
C GLU A 131 -29.30 0.74 8.78
N LEU A 132 -28.24 -0.08 8.64
CA LEU A 132 -27.22 0.10 7.60
C LEU A 132 -27.82 0.06 6.20
N LEU A 133 -28.69 -0.92 5.92
CA LEU A 133 -29.37 -1.02 4.61
C LEU A 133 -30.23 0.19 4.34
N ARG A 134 -30.97 0.66 5.33
CA ARG A 134 -31.85 1.82 5.20
C ARG A 134 -31.08 3.11 4.98
N ASP A 135 -30.04 3.36 5.74
CA ASP A 135 -29.36 4.66 5.78
C ASP A 135 -28.21 4.75 4.78
N VAL A 136 -27.48 3.68 4.59
CA VAL A 136 -26.30 3.63 3.72
C VAL A 136 -26.62 2.89 2.42
N GLY A 137 -27.25 1.73 2.49
CA GLY A 137 -27.62 0.94 1.32
C GLY A 137 -28.46 1.70 0.31
N ALA A 138 -29.34 2.59 0.77
CA ALA A 138 -30.14 3.46 -0.09
C ALA A 138 -29.29 4.45 -0.94
N CYS A 139 -28.05 4.70 -0.56
CA CYS A 139 -27.12 5.55 -1.33
C CYS A 139 -26.40 4.81 -2.46
N PHE A 140 -26.54 3.48 -2.56
CA PHE A 140 -25.87 2.64 -3.53
C PHE A 140 -26.85 2.07 -4.55
N SER A 141 -26.50 2.13 -5.83
CA SER A 141 -27.24 1.48 -6.91
C SER A 141 -26.56 0.15 -7.26
N VAL A 142 -27.27 -0.96 -7.14
CA VAL A 142 -26.79 -2.29 -7.53
C VAL A 142 -26.30 -2.31 -8.97
N ASN A 143 -27.03 -1.67 -9.89
CA ASN A 143 -26.64 -1.60 -11.28
C ASN A 143 -25.30 -0.88 -11.50
N ASN A 144 -25.04 0.18 -10.74
CA ASN A 144 -23.77 0.90 -10.81
C ASN A 144 -22.65 0.09 -10.14
N MET A 145 -22.93 -0.57 -9.03
CA MET A 145 -21.95 -1.43 -8.35
C MET A 145 -21.52 -2.58 -9.25
N LEU A 146 -22.44 -3.25 -9.91
CA LEU A 146 -22.15 -4.38 -10.83
C LEU A 146 -21.27 -3.97 -12.04
N ARG A 147 -21.28 -2.70 -12.41
CA ARG A 147 -20.41 -2.14 -13.46
C ARG A 147 -19.03 -1.73 -12.94
N ALA A 148 -18.82 -1.76 -11.63
CA ALA A 148 -17.57 -1.34 -11.04
C ALA A 148 -16.45 -2.34 -11.36
N LYS A 149 -15.29 -1.81 -11.77
CA LYS A 149 -14.13 -2.61 -12.17
C LYS A 149 -13.66 -3.59 -11.08
N CYS A 150 -13.86 -3.26 -9.81
CA CYS A 150 -13.48 -4.12 -8.69
C CYS A 150 -14.24 -5.47 -8.66
N TYR A 151 -15.41 -5.56 -9.30
CA TYR A 151 -16.21 -6.79 -9.37
C TYR A 151 -16.05 -7.55 -10.68
N GLU A 152 -15.54 -6.93 -11.73
CA GLU A 152 -15.50 -7.45 -13.10
C GLU A 152 -14.93 -8.89 -13.16
N GLN A 153 -13.74 -9.10 -12.60
CA GLN A 153 -13.08 -10.40 -12.65
C GLN A 153 -13.77 -11.46 -11.79
N ARG A 154 -14.47 -11.06 -10.73
CA ARG A 154 -15.19 -11.98 -9.86
C ARG A 154 -16.53 -12.38 -10.44
N MET A 155 -17.16 -11.53 -11.22
CA MET A 155 -18.46 -11.84 -11.86
C MET A 155 -18.38 -13.02 -12.80
N GLU A 156 -17.27 -13.21 -13.51
CA GLU A 156 -17.05 -14.34 -14.41
C GLU A 156 -17.06 -15.70 -13.69
N LYS A 157 -16.57 -15.72 -12.44
CA LYS A 157 -16.48 -16.94 -11.59
C LYS A 157 -17.55 -17.04 -10.50
N GLY A 158 -18.45 -16.07 -10.44
CA GLY A 158 -19.49 -15.98 -9.44
C GLY A 158 -19.12 -15.14 -8.24
N LEU A 159 -19.53 -13.86 -8.26
CA LEU A 159 -19.39 -12.93 -7.14
C LEU A 159 -20.38 -13.29 -6.04
N SER A 160 -19.90 -13.58 -4.83
CA SER A 160 -20.78 -13.82 -3.69
C SER A 160 -21.41 -12.53 -3.16
N PHE A 161 -22.59 -12.65 -2.54
CA PHE A 161 -23.23 -11.51 -1.87
C PHE A 161 -22.35 -10.94 -0.75
N LEU A 162 -21.58 -11.78 -0.08
CA LEU A 162 -20.60 -11.38 0.92
C LEU A 162 -19.56 -10.39 0.33
N GLU A 163 -18.89 -10.80 -0.74
CA GLU A 163 -17.88 -9.97 -1.43
C GLU A 163 -18.49 -8.69 -2.03
N PHE A 164 -19.72 -8.77 -2.53
CA PHE A 164 -20.44 -7.62 -3.09
C PHE A 164 -20.64 -6.50 -2.09
N ASN A 165 -20.77 -6.80 -0.80
CA ASN A 165 -20.91 -5.79 0.26
C ASN A 165 -19.60 -5.10 0.65
N TYR A 166 -18.45 -5.57 0.19
CA TYR A 166 -17.16 -5.00 0.60
C TYR A 166 -17.06 -3.49 0.28
N MET A 167 -17.48 -3.08 -0.92
CA MET A 167 -17.49 -1.66 -1.33
C MET A 167 -18.31 -0.79 -0.37
N ILE A 168 -19.44 -1.27 0.10
CA ILE A 168 -20.31 -0.55 1.04
C ILE A 168 -19.60 -0.38 2.39
N MET A 169 -18.91 -1.41 2.87
CA MET A 169 -18.16 -1.37 4.13
C MET A 169 -16.97 -0.41 4.05
N GLN A 170 -16.20 -0.44 2.98
CA GLN A 170 -15.08 0.50 2.78
C GLN A 170 -15.58 1.93 2.63
N SER A 171 -16.71 2.14 1.96
CA SER A 171 -17.34 3.46 1.85
C SER A 171 -17.82 3.96 3.21
N TYR A 172 -18.36 3.08 4.04
CA TYR A 172 -18.77 3.40 5.40
C TYR A 172 -17.56 3.76 6.29
N ASP A 173 -16.43 3.08 6.14
CA ASP A 173 -15.19 3.41 6.85
C ASP A 173 -14.79 4.87 6.61
N PHE A 174 -14.79 5.30 5.34
CA PHE A 174 -14.45 6.67 4.99
C PHE A 174 -15.46 7.67 5.58
N TYR A 175 -16.75 7.40 5.42
CA TYR A 175 -17.84 8.19 5.99
C TYR A 175 -17.74 8.31 7.52
N TYR A 176 -17.44 7.21 8.22
CA TYR A 176 -17.25 7.19 9.67
C TYR A 176 -16.04 8.03 10.10
N MET A 177 -14.88 7.80 9.49
CA MET A 177 -13.65 8.53 9.82
C MET A 177 -13.71 10.01 9.43
N PHE A 178 -14.44 10.36 8.39
CA PHE A 178 -14.70 11.76 8.03
C PHE A 178 -15.42 12.50 9.18
N GLN A 179 -16.44 11.88 9.76
CA GLN A 179 -17.22 12.49 10.83
C GLN A 179 -16.49 12.50 12.18
N HIS A 180 -15.78 11.43 12.51
CA HIS A 180 -15.22 11.24 13.85
C HIS A 180 -13.75 11.66 13.98
N TYR A 181 -13.00 11.68 12.88
CA TYR A 181 -11.56 11.94 12.89
C TYR A 181 -11.12 13.04 11.92
N GLY A 182 -12.04 13.69 11.24
CA GLY A 182 -11.72 14.73 10.26
C GLY A 182 -10.97 14.20 9.02
N CYS A 183 -11.10 12.89 8.73
CA CYS A 183 -10.45 12.27 7.58
C CYS A 183 -11.07 12.78 6.27
N ASN A 184 -10.33 13.57 5.51
CA ASN A 184 -10.81 14.20 4.27
C ASN A 184 -10.26 13.56 3.00
N MET A 185 -9.33 12.62 3.10
CA MET A 185 -8.72 11.95 1.96
C MET A 185 -8.54 10.45 2.17
N GLN A 186 -8.65 9.69 1.09
CA GLN A 186 -8.27 8.28 1.02
C GLN A 186 -7.18 8.09 -0.04
N PHE A 187 -6.17 7.29 0.27
CA PHE A 187 -5.20 6.79 -0.70
C PHE A 187 -5.31 5.27 -0.81
N GLY A 188 -4.98 4.75 -1.96
CA GLY A 188 -4.96 3.32 -2.22
C GLY A 188 -4.33 3.01 -3.56
N GLY A 189 -4.09 1.72 -3.84
CA GLY A 189 -3.67 1.26 -5.16
C GLY A 189 -4.74 1.55 -6.22
N ASP A 190 -4.34 1.61 -7.49
CA ASP A 190 -5.27 1.94 -8.59
C ASP A 190 -6.40 0.90 -8.76
N ASP A 191 -6.21 -0.31 -8.24
CA ASP A 191 -7.26 -1.35 -8.17
C ASP A 191 -8.37 -1.03 -7.15
N GLN A 192 -8.17 -0.05 -6.27
CA GLN A 192 -9.13 0.40 -5.26
C GLN A 192 -10.03 1.57 -5.70
N TRP A 193 -9.85 2.08 -6.91
CA TRP A 193 -10.53 3.28 -7.38
C TRP A 193 -12.05 3.26 -7.18
N SER A 194 -12.70 2.18 -7.60
CA SER A 194 -14.16 2.03 -7.46
C SER A 194 -14.63 2.04 -6.02
N ASN A 195 -13.90 1.35 -5.12
CA ASN A 195 -14.21 1.33 -3.69
C ASN A 195 -14.05 2.72 -3.07
N MET A 196 -13.02 3.47 -3.48
CA MET A 196 -12.73 4.81 -2.97
C MET A 196 -13.80 5.81 -3.41
N LEU A 197 -14.27 5.74 -4.65
CA LEU A 197 -15.35 6.56 -5.16
C LEU A 197 -16.67 6.34 -4.41
N GLY A 198 -16.93 5.10 -3.99
CA GLY A 198 -18.08 4.78 -3.15
C GLY A 198 -18.09 5.58 -1.85
N GLY A 199 -16.93 5.77 -1.22
CA GLY A 199 -16.77 6.55 0.00
C GLY A 199 -16.96 8.05 -0.21
N THR A 200 -16.33 8.63 -1.24
CA THR A 200 -16.50 10.06 -1.57
C THR A 200 -17.95 10.39 -1.89
N GLU A 201 -18.63 9.52 -2.65
CA GLU A 201 -20.02 9.69 -3.02
C GLU A 201 -20.97 9.54 -1.81
N LEU A 202 -20.71 8.60 -0.91
CA LEU A 202 -21.49 8.44 0.32
C LEU A 202 -21.42 9.71 1.20
N ILE A 203 -20.22 10.25 1.38
CA ILE A 203 -20.01 11.50 2.14
C ILE A 203 -20.76 12.65 1.51
N ARG A 204 -20.68 12.80 0.19
CA ARG A 204 -21.39 13.82 -0.55
C ARG A 204 -22.91 13.71 -0.39
N ARG A 205 -23.46 12.52 -0.53
CA ARG A 205 -24.92 12.28 -0.41
C ARG A 205 -25.45 12.46 1.00
N LYS A 206 -24.72 11.96 2.01
CA LYS A 206 -25.16 11.98 3.39
C LYS A 206 -24.90 13.31 4.09
N LEU A 207 -23.79 13.97 3.81
CA LEU A 207 -23.33 15.15 4.54
C LEU A 207 -23.31 16.43 3.69
N GLY A 208 -23.48 16.34 2.37
CA GLY A 208 -23.33 17.49 1.47
C GLY A 208 -21.94 18.10 1.49
N LYS A 209 -20.92 17.29 1.79
CA LYS A 209 -19.52 17.71 1.90
C LYS A 209 -18.64 16.95 0.92
N ASP A 210 -17.49 17.53 0.60
CA ASP A 210 -16.50 16.93 -0.27
C ASP A 210 -15.43 16.19 0.54
N ALA A 211 -15.13 14.99 0.07
CA ALA A 211 -13.97 14.21 0.48
C ALA A 211 -13.27 13.71 -0.78
N TYR A 212 -11.98 13.42 -0.68
CA TYR A 212 -11.14 13.25 -1.85
C TYR A 212 -10.44 11.89 -1.83
N ALA A 213 -10.11 11.40 -3.01
CA ALA A 213 -9.37 10.16 -3.18
C ALA A 213 -8.28 10.30 -4.23
N MET A 214 -7.15 9.68 -3.97
CA MET A 214 -6.04 9.57 -4.90
C MET A 214 -5.56 8.12 -4.95
N THR A 215 -5.40 7.58 -6.16
CA THR A 215 -4.76 6.27 -6.33
C THR A 215 -3.28 6.41 -6.65
N ILE A 216 -2.52 5.43 -6.17
CA ILE A 216 -1.11 5.27 -6.48
C ILE A 216 -0.94 4.17 -7.52
N THR A 217 0.03 4.39 -8.41
CA THR A 217 0.40 3.42 -9.43
C THR A 217 0.82 2.12 -8.78
N LEU A 218 0.30 1.00 -9.28
CA LEU A 218 0.70 -0.32 -8.79
C LEU A 218 2.16 -0.59 -9.17
N LEU A 219 2.92 -1.15 -8.23
CA LEU A 219 4.29 -1.56 -8.47
C LEU A 219 4.31 -2.87 -9.27
N THR A 220 4.58 -2.75 -10.55
CA THR A 220 4.68 -3.89 -11.47
C THR A 220 6.06 -3.92 -12.12
N ASP A 221 6.51 -5.12 -12.50
CA ASP A 221 7.70 -5.30 -13.33
C ASP A 221 7.42 -4.91 -14.79
N SER A 222 8.45 -4.99 -15.63
CA SER A 222 8.37 -4.69 -17.06
C SER A 222 7.44 -5.64 -17.85
N GLN A 223 7.04 -6.76 -17.25
CA GLN A 223 6.06 -7.70 -17.80
C GLN A 223 4.63 -7.43 -17.29
N GLY A 224 4.43 -6.40 -16.52
CA GLY A 224 3.13 -6.05 -15.93
C GLY A 224 2.73 -6.89 -14.70
N LYS A 225 3.62 -7.73 -14.17
CA LYS A 225 3.37 -8.54 -12.98
C LYS A 225 3.59 -7.73 -11.72
N LYS A 226 2.66 -7.83 -10.76
CA LYS A 226 2.81 -7.17 -9.45
C LYS A 226 4.07 -7.66 -8.74
N MET A 227 4.91 -6.73 -8.29
CA MET A 227 6.13 -7.00 -7.54
C MET A 227 5.84 -7.30 -6.05
N GLY A 228 6.84 -7.79 -5.33
CA GLY A 228 6.72 -8.16 -3.92
C GLY A 228 6.42 -9.64 -3.68
N LYS A 229 6.57 -10.45 -4.73
CA LYS A 229 6.42 -11.91 -4.68
C LYS A 229 7.55 -12.58 -5.45
N THR A 230 8.03 -13.71 -4.94
CA THR A 230 8.85 -14.67 -5.67
C THR A 230 7.97 -15.79 -6.24
N ALA A 231 8.54 -16.77 -6.91
CA ALA A 231 7.79 -17.91 -7.46
C ALA A 231 7.05 -18.66 -6.34
N GLY A 232 5.79 -18.28 -6.11
CA GLY A 232 4.88 -18.92 -5.14
C GLY A 232 4.87 -18.32 -3.72
N ASN A 233 5.81 -17.44 -3.34
CA ASN A 233 5.89 -16.86 -2.01
C ASN A 233 5.90 -15.33 -2.03
N ALA A 234 5.27 -14.72 -1.01
CA ALA A 234 5.41 -13.29 -0.77
C ALA A 234 6.80 -12.96 -0.21
N VAL A 235 7.28 -11.74 -0.48
CA VAL A 235 8.45 -11.18 0.21
C VAL A 235 7.92 -10.42 1.42
N TRP A 236 8.21 -10.95 2.61
CA TRP A 236 7.67 -10.47 3.87
C TRP A 236 8.54 -9.39 4.50
N LEU A 237 7.93 -8.49 5.24
CA LEU A 237 8.64 -7.51 6.06
C LEU A 237 9.11 -8.12 7.41
N ASP A 238 8.53 -9.24 7.83
CA ASP A 238 8.97 -9.97 9.02
C ASP A 238 10.30 -10.70 8.73
N PRO A 239 11.38 -10.41 9.50
CA PRO A 239 12.69 -11.05 9.30
C PRO A 239 12.70 -12.56 9.57
N ASN A 240 11.70 -13.08 10.27
CA ASN A 240 11.56 -14.53 10.51
C ASN A 240 10.94 -15.27 9.31
N LYS A 241 10.28 -14.56 8.41
CA LYS A 241 9.63 -15.12 7.20
C LYS A 241 10.47 -14.91 5.94
N THR A 242 11.04 -13.74 5.80
CA THR A 242 12.02 -13.38 4.79
C THR A 242 13.17 -12.70 5.49
N SER A 243 14.32 -13.36 5.56
CA SER A 243 15.50 -12.81 6.26
C SER A 243 15.93 -11.48 5.63
N PRO A 244 16.66 -10.61 6.36
CA PRO A 244 17.20 -9.37 5.79
C PRO A 244 18.06 -9.61 4.55
N PHE A 245 18.80 -10.72 4.51
CA PHE A 245 19.59 -11.11 3.35
C PHE A 245 18.73 -11.49 2.15
N GLU A 246 17.69 -12.30 2.34
CA GLU A 246 16.73 -12.66 1.27
C GLU A 246 15.95 -11.45 0.77
N PHE A 247 15.57 -10.53 1.68
CA PHE A 247 14.92 -9.27 1.34
C PHE A 247 15.85 -8.38 0.50
N TYR A 248 17.12 -8.26 0.89
CA TYR A 248 18.15 -7.56 0.13
C TYR A 248 18.34 -8.19 -1.27
N GLN A 249 18.48 -9.50 -1.35
CA GLN A 249 18.67 -10.20 -2.61
C GLN A 249 17.49 -10.06 -3.56
N TYR A 250 16.28 -10.03 -3.04
CA TYR A 250 15.10 -9.77 -3.88
C TYR A 250 15.22 -8.46 -4.66
N TRP A 251 15.56 -7.38 -3.97
CA TRP A 251 15.71 -6.06 -4.61
C TRP A 251 16.99 -5.95 -5.44
N ARG A 252 18.06 -6.61 -5.01
CA ARG A 252 19.32 -6.67 -5.76
C ARG A 252 19.17 -7.39 -7.10
N ASN A 253 18.20 -8.28 -7.23
CA ASN A 253 17.94 -9.10 -8.40
C ASN A 253 16.78 -8.62 -9.28
N VAL A 254 16.26 -7.40 -9.08
CA VAL A 254 15.28 -6.81 -10.01
C VAL A 254 15.86 -6.64 -11.40
N GLY A 255 14.99 -6.70 -12.42
CA GLY A 255 15.41 -6.53 -13.80
C GLY A 255 16.03 -5.14 -14.07
N ASP A 256 16.93 -5.08 -15.05
CA ASP A 256 17.58 -3.82 -15.47
C ASP A 256 16.54 -2.76 -15.89
N ALA A 257 15.45 -3.19 -16.50
CA ALA A 257 14.36 -2.32 -16.93
C ALA A 257 13.53 -1.77 -15.73
N ASP A 258 13.62 -2.40 -14.55
CA ASP A 258 12.76 -2.11 -13.41
C ASP A 258 13.47 -1.34 -12.29
N VAL A 259 14.80 -1.40 -12.22
CA VAL A 259 15.56 -0.87 -11.08
C VAL A 259 15.33 0.63 -10.85
N MET A 260 15.37 1.44 -11.91
CA MET A 260 15.20 2.89 -11.78
C MET A 260 13.78 3.28 -11.41
N LYS A 261 12.78 2.55 -11.89
CA LYS A 261 11.40 2.68 -11.47
C LYS A 261 11.24 2.40 -9.97
N CYS A 262 11.82 1.30 -9.48
CA CYS A 262 11.77 0.94 -8.07
C CYS A 262 12.47 2.00 -7.19
N ILE A 263 13.63 2.49 -7.59
CA ILE A 263 14.37 3.54 -6.88
C ILE A 263 13.51 4.81 -6.77
N ARG A 264 12.91 5.22 -7.89
CA ARG A 264 12.10 6.44 -7.96
C ARG A 264 10.86 6.36 -7.09
N MET A 265 10.16 5.24 -7.12
CA MET A 265 8.90 5.06 -6.40
C MET A 265 9.08 4.75 -4.90
N LEU A 266 10.10 4.00 -4.53
CA LEU A 266 10.21 3.40 -3.20
C LEU A 266 11.25 4.02 -2.28
N THR A 267 12.25 4.73 -2.81
CA THR A 267 13.31 5.32 -1.99
C THR A 267 13.04 6.78 -1.65
N PHE A 268 13.75 7.28 -0.66
CA PHE A 268 13.77 8.72 -0.30
C PHE A 268 14.98 9.46 -0.86
N LEU A 269 15.69 8.86 -1.82
CA LEU A 269 16.81 9.52 -2.48
C LEU A 269 16.33 10.80 -3.20
N PRO A 270 17.17 11.86 -3.23
CA PRO A 270 16.84 13.07 -3.98
C PRO A 270 16.59 12.79 -5.46
N LEU A 271 15.61 13.46 -6.07
CA LEU A 271 15.27 13.26 -7.47
C LEU A 271 16.43 13.57 -8.41
N GLU A 272 17.24 14.59 -8.09
CA GLU A 272 18.44 14.97 -8.85
C GLU A 272 19.44 13.81 -8.92
N GLN A 273 19.65 13.11 -7.80
CA GLN A 273 20.50 11.93 -7.76
C GLN A 273 19.90 10.79 -8.59
N ILE A 274 18.59 10.58 -8.51
CA ILE A 274 17.90 9.54 -9.28
C ILE A 274 17.96 9.85 -10.78
N ASP A 275 17.82 11.11 -11.18
CA ASP A 275 17.91 11.53 -12.56
C ASP A 275 19.33 11.30 -13.12
N GLU A 276 20.37 11.56 -12.34
CA GLU A 276 21.74 11.18 -12.70
C GLU A 276 21.88 9.66 -12.86
N MET A 277 21.39 8.89 -11.88
CA MET A 277 21.43 7.43 -11.93
C MET A 277 20.67 6.85 -13.13
N SER A 278 19.66 7.56 -13.64
CA SER A 278 18.87 7.13 -14.80
C SER A 278 19.68 7.14 -16.10
N THR A 279 20.85 7.79 -16.12
CA THR A 279 21.79 7.76 -17.25
C THR A 279 22.74 6.56 -17.22
N TRP A 280 22.78 5.82 -16.12
CA TRP A 280 23.67 4.69 -15.92
C TRP A 280 23.29 3.50 -16.81
N LYS A 281 24.31 2.79 -17.30
CA LYS A 281 24.16 1.63 -18.18
C LYS A 281 25.12 0.51 -17.77
N ASP A 282 24.87 -0.68 -18.25
CA ASP A 282 25.72 -1.86 -18.10
C ASP A 282 26.08 -2.14 -16.63
N GLN A 283 27.36 -2.15 -16.29
CA GLN A 283 27.82 -2.44 -14.92
C GLN A 283 27.29 -1.45 -13.88
N ARG A 284 27.06 -0.18 -14.24
CA ARG A 284 26.49 0.80 -13.30
C ARG A 284 25.03 0.52 -12.89
N LEU A 285 24.29 -0.25 -13.69
CA LEU A 285 22.99 -0.75 -13.26
C LEU A 285 23.08 -1.70 -12.05
N ASN A 286 24.19 -2.44 -11.93
CA ASN A 286 24.44 -3.25 -10.74
C ASN A 286 24.66 -2.40 -9.49
N GLU A 287 25.33 -1.25 -9.61
CA GLU A 287 25.45 -0.28 -8.52
C GLU A 287 24.09 0.27 -8.14
N ALA A 288 23.24 0.62 -9.11
CA ALA A 288 21.88 1.08 -8.86
C ALA A 288 21.05 0.02 -8.11
N LYS A 289 21.16 -1.25 -8.47
CA LYS A 289 20.50 -2.37 -7.78
C LYS A 289 21.01 -2.56 -6.35
N GLU A 290 22.31 -2.39 -6.12
CA GLU A 290 22.86 -2.40 -4.75
C GLU A 290 22.33 -1.24 -3.91
N ILE A 291 22.24 -0.03 -4.48
CA ILE A 291 21.67 1.14 -3.81
C ILE A 291 20.20 0.88 -3.46
N LEU A 292 19.41 0.39 -4.41
CA LEU A 292 18.01 0.03 -4.17
C LEU A 292 17.87 -0.97 -3.02
N ALA A 293 18.60 -2.07 -3.08
CA ALA A 293 18.54 -3.12 -2.07
C ALA A 293 18.99 -2.62 -0.69
N TYR A 294 20.04 -1.81 -0.63
CA TYR A 294 20.52 -1.22 0.61
C TYR A 294 19.50 -0.26 1.22
N GLU A 295 18.96 0.67 0.42
CA GLU A 295 17.97 1.66 0.89
C GLU A 295 16.71 0.98 1.43
N LEU A 296 16.15 0.01 0.71
CA LEU A 296 14.92 -0.67 1.13
C LEU A 296 15.16 -1.60 2.33
N THR A 297 16.28 -2.31 2.36
CA THR A 297 16.63 -3.16 3.52
C THR A 297 16.89 -2.32 4.76
N SER A 298 17.54 -1.16 4.62
CA SER A 298 17.75 -0.22 5.72
C SER A 298 16.43 0.29 6.31
N MET A 299 15.46 0.60 5.46
CA MET A 299 14.15 1.08 5.93
C MET A 299 13.36 0.02 6.71
N VAL A 300 13.45 -1.24 6.31
CA VAL A 300 12.67 -2.33 6.91
C VAL A 300 13.39 -2.98 8.09
N HIS A 301 14.68 -3.22 7.96
CA HIS A 301 15.49 -4.03 8.91
C HIS A 301 16.57 -3.25 9.65
N GLY A 302 16.78 -1.98 9.29
CA GLY A 302 17.82 -1.13 9.86
C GLY A 302 19.14 -1.20 9.09
N LYS A 303 19.97 -0.17 9.28
CA LYS A 303 21.24 -0.01 8.55
C LYS A 303 22.22 -1.15 8.81
N GLU A 304 22.32 -1.61 10.06
CA GLU A 304 23.23 -2.71 10.43
C GLU A 304 22.94 -3.98 9.64
N GLU A 305 21.66 -4.38 9.58
CA GLU A 305 21.24 -5.56 8.81
C GLU A 305 21.41 -5.37 7.30
N ALA A 306 21.20 -4.15 6.80
CA ALA A 306 21.45 -3.83 5.39
C ALA A 306 22.93 -3.92 5.04
N GLU A 307 23.82 -3.44 5.89
CA GLU A 307 25.28 -3.56 5.71
C GLU A 307 25.73 -5.01 5.74
N LYS A 308 25.25 -5.82 6.70
CA LYS A 308 25.51 -7.26 6.76
C LYS A 308 25.06 -7.97 5.49
N ALA A 309 23.84 -7.69 5.02
CA ALA A 309 23.29 -8.29 3.80
C ALA A 309 24.11 -7.90 2.56
N GLN A 310 24.47 -6.63 2.44
CA GLN A 310 25.29 -6.12 1.33
C GLN A 310 26.68 -6.77 1.29
N ASN A 311 27.35 -6.86 2.44
CA ASN A 311 28.67 -7.48 2.54
C ASN A 311 28.62 -8.98 2.20
N ALA A 312 27.60 -9.70 2.69
CA ALA A 312 27.39 -11.09 2.37
C ALA A 312 27.12 -11.32 0.87
N ALA A 313 26.30 -10.48 0.24
CA ALA A 313 26.01 -10.54 -1.18
C ALA A 313 27.26 -10.30 -2.03
N ARG A 314 28.09 -9.32 -1.68
CA ARG A 314 29.36 -9.03 -2.36
C ARG A 314 30.36 -10.16 -2.22
N ALA A 315 30.48 -10.79 -1.04
CA ALA A 315 31.34 -11.94 -0.79
C ALA A 315 30.95 -13.14 -1.66
N LEU A 316 29.66 -13.46 -1.76
CA LEU A 316 29.15 -14.53 -2.63
C LEU A 316 29.46 -14.28 -4.10
N PHE A 317 29.30 -13.04 -4.57
CA PHE A 317 29.61 -12.68 -5.95
C PHE A 317 31.10 -12.82 -6.27
N SER A 318 31.98 -12.41 -5.34
CA SER A 318 33.43 -12.55 -5.51
C SER A 318 33.87 -14.03 -5.56
N LEU A 319 33.27 -14.89 -4.75
CA LEU A 319 33.55 -16.33 -4.76
C LEU A 319 33.10 -17.00 -6.06
N SER A 320 31.97 -16.59 -6.63
CA SER A 320 31.48 -17.12 -7.90
C SER A 320 32.40 -16.77 -9.07
N LEU A 321 33.04 -15.60 -9.07
CA LEU A 321 33.99 -15.19 -10.09
C LEU A 321 35.31 -15.99 -9.99
N ILE A 322 35.74 -16.39 -8.80
CA ILE A 322 36.95 -17.20 -8.62
C ILE A 322 36.75 -18.63 -9.17
N HIS A 323 35.57 -19.22 -8.99
CA HIS A 323 35.27 -20.55 -9.53
C HIS A 323 35.08 -20.59 -11.06
N ILE A 324 34.83 -19.46 -11.72
CA ILE A 324 34.72 -19.37 -13.17
C ILE A 324 36.10 -19.18 -13.83
N SER A 325 37.11 -18.76 -13.07
CA SER A 325 38.44 -18.43 -13.55
C SER A 325 39.48 -19.53 -13.33
N GLU A 326 39.11 -20.70 -12.78
CA GLU A 326 40.01 -21.87 -12.77
C GLU A 326 39.80 -22.73 -14.03
N PRO A 327 40.87 -23.01 -14.79
CA PRO A 327 40.81 -23.77 -16.02
C PRO A 327 40.57 -25.27 -15.82
#